data_e17fe07727286d8117a79179ee621bda
#
_entry.id   e17fe07727286d8117a79179ee621bda
#
_cell.length_a   1.000
_cell.length_b   1.000
_cell.length_c   1.000
_cell.angle_alpha   90.00
_cell.angle_beta   90.00
_cell.angle_gamma   90.00
#
_symmetry.space_group_name_H-M   'P 1'
#
loop_
_entity.id
_entity.type
_entity.pdbx_description
1 polymer ?
#
loop_
_entity_poly.entity_id
_entity_poly.type
_entity_poly.pdbx_seq_one_letter_code
_entity_poly.pdbx_strand_id
1 'polypeptide(L)'
;KYKIITFVLMKLLRKIFLPLNLVYFLVVFLRNKLFDCNLLESMSFDFPVIGVGNLSIGGTGKTPMIEYLVRILMAEYKIAVLSRGYGRKSNGFVMSGDSVSSEIIGDEPYQIKNKFPDIIVAVNNDRKAGIELLKKNNSNLEVVLLDDSFQHRKVNPGLSILLTCYRDLYCDDILLPAGNLREPIN
;
A
#
# COMPACT_ATOMS: atom_id res chain seq x y z
N LYS A 1 9.22 27.06 20.45
CA LYS A 1 7.89 27.62 20.78
C LYS A 1 6.94 27.62 19.57
N TYR A 2 7.35 28.09 18.38
CA TYR A 2 6.47 28.12 17.19
C TYR A 2 5.95 26.74 16.76
N LYS A 3 6.76 25.69 16.78
CA LYS A 3 6.33 24.32 16.40
C LYS A 3 5.22 23.76 17.31
N ILE A 4 5.22 24.10 18.60
CA ILE A 4 4.21 23.64 19.56
C ILE A 4 2.89 24.37 19.30
N ILE A 5 2.91 25.68 19.06
CA ILE A 5 1.73 26.50 18.78
C ILE A 5 1.08 26.03 17.47
N THR A 6 1.88 25.78 16.41
CA THR A 6 1.40 25.27 15.14
C THR A 6 0.76 23.89 15.30
N PHE A 7 1.34 23.01 16.12
CA PHE A 7 0.83 21.67 16.40
C PHE A 7 -0.51 21.70 17.17
N VAL A 8 -0.62 22.56 18.17
CA VAL A 8 -1.87 22.74 18.96
C VAL A 8 -2.97 23.35 18.08
N LEU A 9 -2.63 24.37 17.27
CA LEU A 9 -3.57 25.02 16.36
C LEU A 9 -4.07 24.02 15.30
N MET A 10 -3.20 23.19 14.75
CA MET A 10 -3.60 22.13 13.81
C MET A 10 -4.53 21.10 14.47
N LYS A 11 -4.28 20.69 15.72
CA LYS A 11 -5.19 19.79 16.45
C LYS A 11 -6.55 20.44 16.71
N LEU A 12 -6.60 21.75 16.98
CA LEU A 12 -7.84 22.48 17.18
C LEU A 12 -8.65 22.62 15.86
N LEU A 13 -7.96 22.95 14.77
CA LEU A 13 -8.56 23.03 13.44
C LEU A 13 -9.10 21.66 12.98
N ARG A 14 -8.43 20.56 13.31
CA ARG A 14 -8.91 19.20 12.99
C ARG A 14 -10.25 18.87 13.63
N LYS A 15 -10.58 19.46 14.81
CA LYS A 15 -11.89 19.27 15.45
C LYS A 15 -13.06 19.85 14.64
N ILE A 16 -12.81 20.87 13.82
CA ILE A 16 -13.82 21.45 12.91
C ILE A 16 -14.24 20.42 11.85
N PHE A 17 -13.35 19.47 11.52
CA PHE A 17 -13.63 18.42 10.55
C PHE A 17 -14.30 17.17 11.15
N LEU A 18 -14.63 17.15 12.44
CA LEU A 18 -15.33 16.01 13.07
C LEU A 18 -16.63 15.59 12.36
N PRO A 19 -17.50 16.50 11.87
CA PRO A 19 -18.68 16.08 11.12
C PRO A 19 -18.33 15.36 9.81
N LEU A 20 -17.27 15.79 9.11
CA LEU A 20 -16.78 15.16 7.88
C LEU A 20 -16.12 13.80 8.18
N ASN A 21 -15.52 13.65 9.36
CA ASN A 21 -14.99 12.38 9.83
C ASN A 21 -16.08 11.30 9.94
N LEU A 22 -17.26 11.66 10.43
CA LEU A 22 -18.41 10.74 10.50
C LEU A 22 -18.83 10.26 9.10
N VAL A 23 -18.91 11.16 8.15
CA VAL A 23 -19.24 10.80 6.74
C VAL A 23 -18.17 9.88 6.16
N TYR A 24 -16.90 10.21 6.35
CA TYR A 24 -15.79 9.37 5.91
C TYR A 24 -15.83 7.98 6.57
N PHE A 25 -16.05 7.92 7.88
CA PHE A 25 -16.24 6.68 8.63
C PHE A 25 -17.36 5.81 8.02
N LEU A 26 -18.54 6.40 7.79
CA LEU A 26 -19.69 5.67 7.23
C LEU A 26 -19.38 5.09 5.84
N VAL A 27 -18.72 5.87 4.97
CA VAL A 27 -18.34 5.41 3.63
C VAL A 27 -17.36 4.26 3.71
N VAL A 28 -16.29 4.38 4.52
CA VAL A 28 -15.27 3.33 4.65
C VAL A 28 -15.85 2.10 5.35
N PHE A 29 -16.64 2.29 6.40
CA PHE A 29 -17.34 1.23 7.11
C PHE A 29 -18.27 0.42 6.19
N LEU A 30 -19.11 1.12 5.42
CA LEU A 30 -20.02 0.48 4.47
C LEU A 30 -19.24 -0.31 3.40
N ARG A 31 -18.21 0.32 2.82
CA ARG A 31 -17.33 -0.37 1.88
C ARG A 31 -16.73 -1.65 2.48
N ASN A 32 -16.22 -1.58 3.70
CA ASN A 32 -15.62 -2.72 4.38
C ASN A 32 -16.65 -3.82 4.66
N LYS A 33 -17.87 -3.45 5.08
CA LYS A 33 -18.98 -4.40 5.26
C LYS A 33 -19.37 -5.11 3.97
N LEU A 34 -19.35 -4.41 2.82
CA LEU A 34 -19.63 -5.02 1.53
C LEU A 34 -18.59 -6.12 1.18
N PHE A 35 -17.32 -5.92 1.52
CA PHE A 35 -16.29 -6.96 1.40
C PHE A 35 -16.49 -8.09 2.42
N ASP A 36 -16.78 -7.77 3.69
CA ASP A 36 -16.97 -8.76 4.75
C ASP A 36 -18.18 -9.68 4.49
N CYS A 37 -19.23 -9.13 3.87
CA CYS A 37 -20.41 -9.90 3.46
C CYS A 37 -20.26 -10.57 2.07
N ASN A 38 -19.07 -10.56 1.46
CA ASN A 38 -18.78 -11.08 0.13
C ASN A 38 -19.67 -10.49 -0.99
N LEU A 39 -20.24 -9.30 -0.79
CA LEU A 39 -20.93 -8.55 -1.85
C LEU A 39 -19.96 -7.88 -2.82
N LEU A 40 -18.76 -7.57 -2.36
CA LEU A 40 -17.61 -7.22 -3.19
C LEU A 40 -16.60 -8.34 -3.14
N GLU A 41 -16.12 -8.74 -4.30
CA GLU A 41 -15.18 -9.86 -4.43
C GLU A 41 -13.78 -9.51 -3.91
N SER A 42 -13.22 -10.41 -3.11
CA SER A 42 -11.82 -10.41 -2.69
C SER A 42 -11.16 -11.67 -3.26
N MET A 43 -10.09 -11.52 -4.02
CA MET A 43 -9.44 -12.64 -4.69
C MET A 43 -8.19 -13.07 -3.94
N SER A 44 -8.07 -14.36 -3.65
CA SER A 44 -6.83 -15.02 -3.23
C SER A 44 -6.18 -15.71 -4.42
N PHE A 45 -4.87 -15.89 -4.36
CA PHE A 45 -4.08 -16.52 -5.42
C PHE A 45 -3.52 -17.85 -4.92
N ASP A 46 -3.22 -18.76 -5.84
CA ASP A 46 -2.66 -20.09 -5.59
C ASP A 46 -1.14 -20.08 -5.32
N PHE A 47 -0.54 -18.92 -5.28
CA PHE A 47 0.87 -18.68 -4.95
C PHE A 47 1.00 -17.57 -3.90
N PRO A 48 2.15 -17.50 -3.18
CA PRO A 48 2.36 -16.52 -2.11
C PRO A 48 2.24 -15.07 -2.58
N VAL A 49 1.29 -14.35 -1.96
CA VAL A 49 1.12 -12.90 -2.08
C VAL A 49 1.29 -12.32 -0.69
N ILE A 50 2.27 -11.44 -0.50
CA ILE A 50 2.58 -10.79 0.78
C ILE A 50 2.23 -9.31 0.66
N GLY A 51 1.29 -8.86 1.47
CA GLY A 51 0.90 -7.46 1.54
C GLY A 51 1.67 -6.70 2.60
N VAL A 52 2.25 -5.57 2.25
CA VAL A 52 2.85 -4.61 3.19
C VAL A 52 2.07 -3.32 3.12
N GLY A 53 1.70 -2.77 4.27
CA GLY A 53 0.96 -1.52 4.28
C GLY A 53 0.80 -0.92 5.67
N ASN A 54 0.03 0.16 5.74
CA ASN A 54 -0.27 0.86 6.97
C ASN A 54 -1.70 1.40 6.96
N LEU A 55 -2.21 1.69 8.14
CA LEU A 55 -3.53 2.28 8.32
C LEU A 55 -3.49 3.81 8.38
N SER A 56 -2.34 4.41 8.68
CA SER A 56 -2.19 5.86 8.83
C SER A 56 -1.60 6.50 7.58
N ILE A 57 -1.86 7.79 7.38
CA ILE A 57 -1.12 8.62 6.42
C ILE A 57 0.29 8.86 6.97
N GLY A 58 1.31 8.73 6.11
CA GLY A 58 2.69 9.08 6.46
C GLY A 58 3.69 7.96 6.23
N GLY A 59 4.94 8.24 6.55
CA GLY A 59 6.07 7.34 6.37
C GLY A 59 6.20 6.35 7.52
N THR A 60 5.55 5.20 7.45
CA THR A 60 5.63 4.13 8.45
C THR A 60 6.71 3.09 8.16
N GLY A 61 7.57 3.34 7.15
CA GLY A 61 8.65 2.42 6.79
C GLY A 61 8.24 1.31 5.79
N LYS A 62 7.21 1.52 4.96
CA LYS A 62 6.81 0.54 3.92
C LYS A 62 7.95 0.18 2.98
N THR A 63 8.59 1.17 2.36
CA THR A 63 9.69 0.93 1.42
C THR A 63 10.86 0.17 2.05
N PRO A 64 11.38 0.53 3.25
CA PRO A 64 12.38 -0.27 3.95
C PRO A 64 11.93 -1.71 4.25
N MET A 65 10.65 -1.94 4.57
CA MET A 65 10.13 -3.28 4.81
C MET A 65 10.07 -4.09 3.51
N ILE A 66 9.60 -3.52 2.41
CA ILE A 66 9.64 -4.16 1.08
C ILE A 66 11.09 -4.52 0.71
N GLU A 67 12.04 -3.59 0.88
CA GLU A 67 13.46 -3.86 0.62
C GLU A 67 14.02 -4.99 1.50
N TYR A 68 13.61 -5.06 2.75
CA TYR A 68 13.99 -6.14 3.67
C TYR A 68 13.45 -7.50 3.18
N LEU A 69 12.16 -7.56 2.82
CA LEU A 69 11.55 -8.78 2.28
C LEU A 69 12.19 -9.21 0.96
N VAL A 70 12.49 -8.24 0.08
CA VAL A 70 13.22 -8.53 -1.17
C VAL A 70 14.55 -9.21 -0.87
N ARG A 71 15.36 -8.68 0.05
CA ARG A 71 16.68 -9.26 0.37
C ARG A 71 16.62 -10.69 0.88
N ILE A 72 15.62 -11.01 1.71
CA ILE A 72 15.53 -12.37 2.28
C ILE A 72 14.91 -13.38 1.30
N LEU A 73 14.07 -12.92 0.35
CA LEU A 73 13.36 -13.83 -0.55
C LEU A 73 14.07 -14.01 -1.90
N MET A 74 14.77 -12.98 -2.41
CA MET A 74 15.33 -13.03 -3.77
C MET A 74 16.43 -14.08 -3.97
N ALA A 75 17.01 -14.59 -2.89
CA ALA A 75 18.03 -15.63 -2.97
C ALA A 75 17.45 -17.02 -3.34
N GLU A 76 16.20 -17.26 -2.98
CA GLU A 76 15.55 -18.57 -3.12
C GLU A 76 14.35 -18.55 -4.09
N TYR A 77 13.70 -17.39 -4.27
CA TYR A 77 12.45 -17.27 -5.02
C TYR A 77 12.54 -16.24 -6.14
N LYS A 78 11.81 -16.49 -7.21
CA LYS A 78 11.52 -15.49 -8.25
C LYS A 78 10.41 -14.58 -7.76
N ILE A 79 10.76 -13.34 -7.41
CA ILE A 79 9.87 -12.38 -6.78
C ILE A 79 9.52 -11.21 -7.68
N ALA A 80 8.34 -10.67 -7.48
CA ALA A 80 7.92 -9.40 -8.04
C ALA A 80 7.43 -8.45 -6.94
N VAL A 81 7.70 -7.16 -7.10
CA VAL A 81 7.10 -6.09 -6.30
C VAL A 81 6.05 -5.40 -7.14
N LEU A 82 4.82 -5.34 -6.64
CA LEU A 82 3.71 -4.62 -7.27
C LEU A 82 3.29 -3.43 -6.41
N SER A 83 3.49 -2.23 -6.94
CA SER A 83 3.10 -0.97 -6.30
C SER A 83 1.99 -0.26 -7.09
N ARG A 84 1.44 0.81 -6.53
CA ARG A 84 0.52 1.71 -7.23
C ARG A 84 1.23 2.57 -8.27
N GLY A 85 2.50 2.93 -7.98
CA GLY A 85 3.22 3.92 -8.75
C GLY A 85 2.67 5.33 -8.49
N TYR A 86 2.69 5.75 -7.22
CA TYR A 86 2.23 7.10 -6.87
C TYR A 86 3.05 8.16 -7.60
N GLY A 87 2.38 9.19 -8.14
CA GLY A 87 3.03 10.29 -8.86
C GLY A 87 3.49 9.95 -10.29
N ARG A 88 3.33 8.72 -10.78
CA ARG A 88 3.70 8.32 -12.14
C ARG A 88 2.85 9.02 -13.21
N LYS A 89 3.42 9.24 -14.37
CA LYS A 89 2.72 9.79 -15.55
C LYS A 89 2.07 8.70 -16.42
N SER A 90 2.51 7.44 -16.27
CA SER A 90 1.97 6.30 -17.01
C SER A 90 0.61 5.85 -16.48
N ASN A 91 -0.18 5.18 -17.33
CA ASN A 91 -1.46 4.58 -16.96
C ASN A 91 -1.44 3.06 -17.14
N GLY A 92 -2.34 2.36 -16.46
CA GLY A 92 -2.50 0.92 -16.55
C GLY A 92 -1.33 0.15 -15.94
N PHE A 93 -1.12 -1.07 -16.42
CA PHE A 93 -0.03 -1.95 -15.99
C PHE A 93 1.27 -1.59 -16.72
N VAL A 94 2.31 -1.36 -15.92
CA VAL A 94 3.67 -1.17 -16.45
C VAL A 94 4.61 -2.05 -15.64
N MET A 95 5.39 -2.87 -16.36
CA MET A 95 6.46 -3.68 -15.78
C MET A 95 7.80 -2.99 -16.08
N SER A 96 8.66 -2.92 -15.09
CA SER A 96 9.98 -2.29 -15.23
C SER A 96 10.88 -3.11 -16.18
N GLY A 97 11.33 -2.49 -17.25
CA GLY A 97 12.41 -2.96 -18.10
C GLY A 97 13.69 -2.18 -17.83
N ASP A 98 14.70 -2.36 -18.70
CA ASP A 98 16.04 -1.76 -18.52
C ASP A 98 16.07 -0.23 -18.68
N SER A 99 15.04 0.37 -19.28
CA SER A 99 14.97 1.82 -19.59
C SER A 99 13.85 2.55 -18.84
N VAL A 100 13.44 2.07 -17.68
CA VAL A 100 12.34 2.66 -16.91
C VAL A 100 12.84 3.85 -16.09
N SER A 101 12.06 4.93 -16.07
CA SER A 101 12.29 6.11 -15.23
C SER A 101 11.27 6.25 -14.09
N SER A 102 11.59 7.07 -13.09
CA SER A 102 10.66 7.38 -11.99
C SER A 102 9.38 8.06 -12.49
N GLU A 103 9.42 8.81 -13.59
CA GLU A 103 8.23 9.39 -14.22
C GLU A 103 7.24 8.34 -14.73
N ILE A 104 7.74 7.16 -15.12
CA ILE A 104 6.94 6.08 -15.70
C ILE A 104 6.33 5.19 -14.60
N ILE A 105 7.12 4.81 -13.58
CA ILE A 105 6.67 3.86 -12.55
C ILE A 105 6.48 4.48 -11.16
N GLY A 106 6.89 5.74 -10.94
CA GLY A 106 6.90 6.41 -9.64
C GLY A 106 8.24 6.25 -8.92
N ASP A 107 8.49 7.15 -7.95
CA ASP A 107 9.80 7.23 -7.28
C ASP A 107 10.12 5.99 -6.44
N GLU A 108 9.17 5.49 -5.64
CA GLU A 108 9.39 4.33 -4.76
C GLU A 108 9.65 3.03 -5.55
N PRO A 109 8.84 2.64 -6.57
CA PRO A 109 9.15 1.48 -7.40
C PRO A 109 10.45 1.63 -8.18
N TYR A 110 10.78 2.84 -8.64
CA TYR A 110 12.03 3.11 -9.32
C TYR A 110 13.24 2.93 -8.40
N GLN A 111 13.16 3.40 -7.15
CA GLN A 111 14.19 3.17 -6.14
C GLN A 111 14.42 1.68 -5.88
N ILE A 112 13.34 0.90 -5.75
CA ILE A 112 13.41 -0.55 -5.54
C ILE A 112 14.07 -1.22 -6.75
N LYS A 113 13.69 -0.87 -7.98
CA LYS A 113 14.27 -1.45 -9.21
C LYS A 113 15.77 -1.16 -9.34
N ASN A 114 16.18 0.07 -9.06
CA ASN A 114 17.60 0.44 -9.11
C ASN A 114 18.45 -0.29 -8.06
N LYS A 115 17.87 -0.54 -6.89
CA LYS A 115 18.56 -1.22 -5.79
C LYS A 115 18.62 -2.73 -5.98
N PHE A 116 17.63 -3.30 -6.64
CA PHE A 116 17.49 -4.73 -6.90
C PHE A 116 17.18 -4.97 -8.37
N PRO A 117 18.18 -4.90 -9.26
CA PRO A 117 17.96 -4.98 -10.71
C PRO A 117 17.43 -6.35 -11.16
N ASP A 118 17.68 -7.41 -10.39
CA ASP A 118 17.33 -8.78 -10.77
C ASP A 118 15.86 -9.15 -10.47
N ILE A 119 15.14 -8.33 -9.69
CA ILE A 119 13.74 -8.58 -9.40
C ILE A 119 12.82 -7.92 -10.43
N ILE A 120 11.60 -8.44 -10.51
CA ILE A 120 10.53 -7.81 -11.27
C ILE A 120 9.89 -6.71 -10.43
N VAL A 121 9.80 -5.50 -10.98
CA VAL A 121 9.03 -4.41 -10.37
C VAL A 121 7.94 -4.01 -11.35
N ALA A 122 6.70 -3.94 -10.87
CA ALA A 122 5.56 -3.54 -11.69
C ALA A 122 4.66 -2.57 -10.93
N VAL A 123 3.90 -1.80 -11.69
CA VAL A 123 2.92 -0.86 -11.16
C VAL A 123 1.58 -1.02 -11.84
N ASN A 124 0.51 -1.00 -11.05
CA ASN A 124 -0.87 -0.96 -11.52
C ASN A 124 -1.79 -0.38 -10.44
N ASN A 125 -2.77 0.40 -10.82
CA ASN A 125 -3.79 0.90 -9.90
C ASN A 125 -4.72 -0.22 -9.41
N ASP A 126 -5.08 -1.17 -10.28
CA ASP A 126 -5.80 -2.39 -9.91
C ASP A 126 -4.80 -3.50 -9.57
N ARG A 127 -4.72 -3.84 -8.28
CA ARG A 127 -3.78 -4.85 -7.78
C ARG A 127 -4.11 -6.25 -8.26
N LYS A 128 -5.41 -6.60 -8.38
CA LYS A 128 -5.86 -7.89 -8.89
C LYS A 128 -5.36 -8.08 -10.31
N ALA A 129 -5.72 -7.17 -11.21
CA ALA A 129 -5.27 -7.20 -12.59
C ALA A 129 -3.73 -7.14 -12.72
N GLY A 130 -3.05 -6.39 -11.83
CA GLY A 130 -1.59 -6.34 -11.79
C GLY A 130 -0.94 -7.68 -11.49
N ILE A 131 -1.46 -8.44 -10.50
CA ILE A 131 -0.96 -9.78 -10.15
C ILE A 131 -1.20 -10.76 -11.30
N GLU A 132 -2.41 -10.76 -11.88
CA GLU A 132 -2.76 -11.62 -13.01
C GLU A 132 -1.83 -11.40 -14.21
N LEU A 133 -1.56 -10.13 -14.56
CA LEU A 133 -0.63 -9.77 -15.63
C LEU A 133 0.82 -10.14 -15.31
N LEU A 134 1.26 -9.96 -14.07
CA LEU A 134 2.58 -10.40 -13.61
C LEU A 134 2.76 -11.91 -13.81
N LYS A 135 1.80 -12.71 -13.34
CA LYS A 135 1.85 -14.17 -13.46
C LYS A 135 1.78 -14.63 -14.91
N LYS A 136 0.93 -13.98 -15.72
CA LYS A 136 0.82 -14.26 -17.17
C LYS A 136 2.13 -14.01 -17.92
N ASN A 137 2.80 -12.90 -17.61
CA ASN A 137 4.03 -12.50 -18.29
C ASN A 137 5.27 -13.22 -17.75
N ASN A 138 5.19 -13.81 -16.54
CA ASN A 138 6.30 -14.45 -15.85
C ASN A 138 5.80 -15.76 -15.22
N SER A 139 5.79 -16.84 -16.01
CA SER A 139 5.28 -18.16 -15.57
C SER A 139 6.04 -18.74 -14.39
N ASN A 140 7.32 -18.40 -14.23
CA ASN A 140 8.19 -18.81 -13.15
C ASN A 140 8.14 -17.90 -11.91
N LEU A 141 7.23 -16.91 -11.86
CA LEU A 141 7.03 -16.06 -10.70
C LEU A 141 6.48 -16.87 -9.53
N GLU A 142 7.13 -16.78 -8.37
CA GLU A 142 6.80 -17.57 -7.19
C GLU A 142 6.19 -16.76 -6.07
N VAL A 143 6.61 -15.49 -5.89
CA VAL A 143 6.12 -14.62 -4.81
C VAL A 143 5.84 -13.22 -5.33
N VAL A 144 4.72 -12.62 -4.90
CA VAL A 144 4.40 -11.21 -5.14
C VAL A 144 4.38 -10.44 -3.83
N LEU A 145 5.15 -9.37 -3.74
CA LEU A 145 5.11 -8.38 -2.68
C LEU A 145 4.21 -7.21 -3.11
N LEU A 146 3.17 -6.94 -2.35
CA LEU A 146 2.26 -5.82 -2.59
C LEU A 146 2.64 -4.64 -1.70
N ASP A 147 2.99 -3.54 -2.31
CA ASP A 147 3.23 -2.28 -1.62
C ASP A 147 1.92 -1.49 -1.46
N ASP A 148 1.74 -0.91 -0.25
CA ASP A 148 0.55 -0.15 0.17
C ASP A 148 -0.76 -0.93 -0.07
N SER A 149 -0.85 -2.15 0.50
CA SER A 149 -1.89 -3.13 0.16
C SER A 149 -3.19 -3.00 0.95
N PHE A 150 -3.18 -2.44 2.18
CA PHE A 150 -4.30 -2.54 3.12
C PHE A 150 -5.63 -1.95 2.61
N GLN A 151 -5.59 -0.88 1.83
CA GLN A 151 -6.79 -0.26 1.26
C GLN A 151 -7.33 -1.00 0.03
N HIS A 152 -6.58 -1.98 -0.50
CA HIS A 152 -6.91 -2.69 -1.75
C HIS A 152 -7.54 -4.06 -1.48
N ARG A 153 -8.70 -4.09 -0.82
CA ARG A 153 -9.41 -5.29 -0.37
C ARG A 153 -9.88 -6.24 -1.51
N LYS A 154 -9.76 -5.85 -2.79
CA LYS A 154 -9.98 -6.76 -3.92
C LYS A 154 -8.96 -7.90 -3.99
N VAL A 155 -7.82 -7.76 -3.31
CA VAL A 155 -6.83 -8.82 -3.15
C VAL A 155 -6.79 -9.21 -1.68
N ASN A 156 -6.84 -10.50 -1.41
CA ASN A 156 -6.64 -11.08 -0.09
C ASN A 156 -5.26 -11.73 -0.06
N PRO A 157 -4.23 -11.08 0.48
CA PRO A 157 -2.88 -11.65 0.57
C PRO A 157 -2.85 -12.85 1.52
N GLY A 158 -1.99 -13.82 1.23
CA GLY A 158 -1.76 -14.94 2.16
C GLY A 158 -1.06 -14.51 3.46
N LEU A 159 -0.26 -13.43 3.41
CA LEU A 159 0.37 -12.79 4.57
C LEU A 159 0.23 -11.28 4.45
N SER A 160 -0.18 -10.63 5.53
CA SER A 160 -0.30 -9.17 5.63
C SER A 160 0.59 -8.63 6.75
N ILE A 161 1.46 -7.66 6.42
CA ILE A 161 2.38 -7.01 7.35
C ILE A 161 1.90 -5.58 7.56
N LEU A 162 1.34 -5.31 8.74
CA LEU A 162 0.87 -3.98 9.15
C LEU A 162 2.00 -3.22 9.84
N LEU A 163 2.33 -2.06 9.30
CA LEU A 163 3.36 -1.17 9.84
C LEU A 163 2.75 0.01 10.58
N THR A 164 3.38 0.36 11.70
CA THR A 164 3.06 1.55 12.49
C THR A 164 4.35 2.23 12.96
N CYS A 165 4.28 3.53 13.22
CA CYS A 165 5.40 4.25 13.81
C CYS A 165 5.43 4.01 15.32
N TYR A 166 6.61 3.74 15.89
CA TYR A 166 6.78 3.49 17.32
C TYR A 166 6.28 4.64 18.23
N ARG A 167 6.43 5.88 17.75
CA ARG A 167 6.03 7.09 18.50
C ARG A 167 4.66 7.65 18.13
N ASP A 168 3.98 7.02 17.19
CA ASP A 168 2.69 7.47 16.66
C ASP A 168 1.92 6.22 16.21
N LEU A 169 1.42 5.49 17.20
CA LEU A 169 0.70 4.25 16.97
C LEU A 169 -0.66 4.54 16.33
N TYR A 170 -1.04 3.72 15.36
CA TYR A 170 -2.32 3.88 14.66
C TYR A 170 -3.52 3.74 15.62
N CYS A 171 -3.40 2.99 16.73
CA CYS A 171 -4.47 2.79 17.71
C CYS A 171 -4.79 4.06 18.52
N ASP A 172 -3.90 5.04 18.54
CA ASP A 172 -4.07 6.30 19.28
C ASP A 172 -4.58 7.44 18.38
N ASP A 173 -4.85 7.16 17.10
CA ASP A 173 -5.25 8.16 16.11
C ASP A 173 -6.73 7.96 15.68
N ILE A 174 -7.30 8.97 15.06
CA ILE A 174 -8.66 8.97 14.55
C ILE A 174 -8.66 9.02 13.02
N LEU A 175 -9.83 8.72 12.44
CA LEU A 175 -9.99 8.69 10.98
C LEU A 175 -9.81 10.07 10.34
N LEU A 176 -9.46 10.07 9.07
CA LEU A 176 -9.49 11.24 8.20
C LEU A 176 -10.90 11.86 8.16
N PRO A 177 -11.00 13.19 7.97
CA PRO A 177 -9.92 14.17 7.89
C PRO A 177 -9.49 14.74 9.25
N ALA A 178 -10.10 14.31 10.36
CA ALA A 178 -9.80 14.81 11.69
C ALA A 178 -8.49 14.22 12.27
N GLY A 179 -8.11 13.01 11.87
CA GLY A 179 -6.86 12.34 12.20
C GLY A 179 -6.09 11.90 10.96
N ASN A 180 -5.27 10.86 11.11
CA ASN A 180 -4.43 10.33 10.03
C ASN A 180 -4.83 8.91 9.61
N LEU A 181 -5.81 8.27 10.25
CA LEU A 181 -6.24 6.93 9.87
C LEU A 181 -7.01 6.93 8.54
N ARG A 182 -6.65 6.03 7.66
CA ARG A 182 -7.33 5.74 6.39
C ARG A 182 -8.46 4.72 6.55
N GLU A 183 -8.38 3.87 7.57
CA GLU A 183 -9.30 2.77 7.84
C GLU A 183 -9.66 2.76 9.33
N PRO A 184 -10.92 2.40 9.69
CA PRO A 184 -11.28 2.20 11.09
C PRO A 184 -10.52 1.00 11.66
N ILE A 185 -10.21 1.08 12.95
CA ILE A 185 -9.67 -0.05 13.71
C ILE A 185 -10.88 -0.90 14.12
N ASN A 186 -10.94 -2.13 13.67
CA ASN A 186 -11.95 -3.12 14.05
C ASN A 186 -11.43 -4.00 15.19
#